data_e0d5e20ef937f24da0b91cbfd4090489
#
_entry.id   e0d5e20ef937f24da0b91cbfd4090489
#
_cell.length_a   1.000
_cell.length_b   1.000
_cell.length_c   1.000
_cell.angle_alpha   90.00
_cell.angle_beta   90.00
_cell.angle_gamma   90.00
#
_symmetry.space_group_name_H-M   'P 1'
#
loop_
_entity.id
_entity.type
_entity.pdbx_description
1 polymer ?
#
loop_
_entity_poly.entity_id
_entity_poly.type
_entity_poly.pdbx_seq_one_letter_code
_entity_poly.pdbx_strand_id
1 'polypeptide(L)' 'PHVLAVHDLHASTVSTGMPIVMAHVVVDPGLTMQQAAQILERLQNCLLGHFPISIPHTTFQLEPEGYRPPEAEHLHA' A
#
# COMPACT_ATOMS: atom_id res chain seq x y z
N PRO A 1 2.18 14.46 -1.03
CA PRO A 1 3.46 15.01 -0.66
C PRO A 1 4.19 14.03 0.22
N HIS A 2 5.00 13.50 0.46
CA HIS A 2 5.71 12.49 1.22
C HIS A 2 5.74 11.12 0.54
N VAL A 3 4.92 10.89 -0.47
CA VAL A 3 4.97 9.65 -1.23
C VAL A 3 5.99 9.80 -2.36
N LEU A 4 7.00 8.92 -2.37
CA LEU A 4 8.08 8.97 -3.35
C LEU A 4 7.85 7.98 -4.49
N ALA A 5 7.27 6.82 -4.19
CA ALA A 5 7.02 5.80 -5.20
C ALA A 5 5.97 4.82 -4.70
N VAL A 6 5.31 4.16 -5.65
CA VAL A 6 4.40 3.04 -5.37
C VAL A 6 4.88 1.88 -6.22
N HIS A 7 5.04 0.70 -5.62
CA HIS A 7 5.43 -0.49 -6.36
C HIS A 7 4.69 -1.71 -5.84
N ASP A 8 4.79 -2.80 -6.58
CA ASP A 8 4.13 -4.06 -6.24
C ASP A 8 2.63 -3.89 -5.98
N LEU A 9 1.98 -3.12 -6.87
CA LEU A 9 0.54 -2.97 -6.80
C LEU A 9 -0.11 -4.27 -7.27
N HIS A 10 -0.91 -4.87 -6.39
CA HIS A 10 -1.62 -6.11 -6.68
C HIS A 10 -3.11 -5.93 -6.41
N ALA A 11 -3.91 -6.41 -7.33
CA ALA A 11 -5.36 -6.47 -7.16
C ALA A 11 -5.79 -7.91 -7.40
N SER A 12 -6.59 -8.45 -6.49
CA SER A 12 -7.11 -9.81 -6.61
C SER A 12 -8.46 -9.91 -5.92
N THR A 13 -9.08 -11.07 -6.05
CA THR A 13 -10.34 -11.34 -5.36
C THR A 13 -10.14 -12.53 -4.43
N VAL A 14 -10.56 -12.37 -3.17
CA VAL A 14 -10.50 -13.47 -2.20
C VAL A 14 -11.78 -14.32 -2.24
N SER A 15 -12.87 -13.73 -2.74
CA SER A 15 -14.10 -14.44 -3.01
C SER A 15 -14.88 -13.65 -4.05
N THR A 16 -15.93 -14.24 -4.60
CA THR A 16 -16.75 -13.55 -5.60
C THR A 16 -17.26 -12.23 -5.06
N GLY A 17 -16.98 -11.16 -5.78
CA GLY A 17 -17.43 -9.83 -5.41
C GLY A 17 -16.65 -9.17 -4.27
N MET A 18 -15.50 -9.74 -3.88
CA MET A 18 -14.67 -9.17 -2.83
C MET A 18 -13.26 -8.88 -3.35
N PRO A 19 -13.06 -7.81 -4.09
CA PRO A 19 -11.73 -7.42 -4.54
C PRO A 19 -10.90 -6.87 -3.39
N ILE A 20 -9.59 -7.13 -3.45
CA ILE A 20 -8.63 -6.56 -2.52
C ILE A 20 -7.51 -5.90 -3.31
N VAL A 21 -6.94 -4.87 -2.74
CA VAL A 21 -5.80 -4.16 -3.33
C VAL A 21 -4.69 -4.07 -2.28
N MET A 22 -3.48 -4.38 -2.70
CA MET A 22 -2.29 -4.24 -1.86
C MET A 22 -1.21 -3.54 -2.66
N ALA A 23 -0.42 -2.71 -1.99
CA ALA A 23 0.69 -2.03 -2.62
C ALA A 23 1.76 -1.69 -1.61
N HIS A 24 2.99 -1.56 -2.10
CA HIS A 24 4.11 -1.03 -1.32
C HIS A 24 4.29 0.43 -1.68
N VAL A 25 4.35 1.29 -0.67
CA VAL A 25 4.44 2.73 -0.85
C VAL A 25 5.71 3.24 -0.18
N VAL A 26 6.61 3.77 -0.98
CA VAL A 26 7.86 4.35 -0.47
C VAL A 26 7.59 5.78 -0.06
N VAL A 27 7.96 6.10 1.16
CA VAL A 27 7.69 7.41 1.75
C VAL A 27 8.96 8.02 2.33
N ASP A 28 8.91 9.31 2.62
CA ASP A 28 10.00 9.99 3.30
C ASP A 28 10.27 9.32 4.65
N PRO A 29 11.54 9.09 5.01
CA PRO A 29 11.85 8.62 6.35
C PRO A 29 11.52 9.69 7.39
N GLY A 30 11.20 9.26 8.58
CA GLY A 30 10.92 10.19 9.67
C GLY A 30 9.49 10.69 9.74
N LEU A 31 8.58 10.09 8.98
CA LEU A 31 7.16 10.42 9.11
C LEU A 31 6.64 10.05 10.50
N THR A 32 5.76 10.89 11.03
CA THR A 32 5.01 10.52 12.22
C THR A 32 3.91 9.54 11.85
N MET A 33 3.39 8.83 12.83
CA MET A 33 2.25 7.95 12.59
C MET A 33 1.02 8.72 12.11
N GLN A 34 0.87 9.95 12.59
CA GLN A 34 -0.23 10.81 12.13
C GLN A 34 -0.09 11.14 10.64
N GLN A 35 1.11 11.45 10.19
CA GLN A 35 1.36 11.70 8.78
C GLN A 35 1.14 10.44 7.95
N ALA A 36 1.54 9.28 8.46
CA ALA A 36 1.30 8.01 7.79
C ALA A 36 -0.20 7.74 7.62
N ALA A 37 -0.99 8.03 8.64
CA ALA A 37 -2.45 7.87 8.56
C ALA A 37 -3.06 8.77 7.50
N GLN A 38 -2.55 10.00 7.36
CA GLN A 38 -3.01 10.92 6.32
C GLN A 38 -2.69 10.40 4.93
N ILE A 39 -1.53 9.79 4.75
CA ILE A 39 -1.15 9.18 3.47
C ILE A 39 -2.09 8.03 3.14
N LEU A 40 -2.38 7.16 4.11
CA LEU A 40 -3.30 6.05 3.91
C LEU A 40 -4.69 6.53 3.49
N GLU A 41 -5.18 7.58 4.13
CA GLU A 41 -6.48 8.14 3.78
C GLU A 41 -6.50 8.66 2.34
N ARG A 42 -5.45 9.37 1.93
CA ARG A 42 -5.35 9.88 0.56
C ARG A 42 -5.28 8.77 -0.48
N LEU A 43 -4.53 7.70 -0.17
CA LEU A 43 -4.42 6.57 -1.09
C LEU A 43 -5.77 5.86 -1.25
N GLN A 44 -6.47 5.66 -0.15
CA GLN A 44 -7.79 5.03 -0.20
C GLN A 44 -8.78 5.88 -0.98
N ASN A 45 -8.78 7.19 -0.76
CA ASN A 45 -9.65 8.09 -1.51
C ASN A 45 -9.32 8.11 -3.00
N CYS A 46 -8.05 8.03 -3.33
CA CYS A 46 -7.61 7.96 -4.73
C CYS A 46 -8.17 6.70 -5.41
N LEU A 47 -8.11 5.56 -4.73
CA LEU A 47 -8.66 4.32 -5.28
C LEU A 47 -10.17 4.42 -5.49
N LEU A 48 -10.88 4.99 -4.55
CA LEU A 48 -12.33 5.15 -4.68
C LEU A 48 -12.70 6.01 -5.88
N GLY A 49 -11.86 6.99 -6.21
CA GLY A 49 -12.09 7.86 -7.36
C GLY A 49 -11.73 7.26 -8.70
N HIS A 50 -10.88 6.23 -8.73
CA HIS A 50 -10.37 5.67 -9.98
C HIS A 50 -11.04 4.38 -10.41
N PHE A 51 -11.72 3.69 -9.52
CA PHE A 51 -12.34 2.41 -9.85
C PHE A 51 -13.86 2.52 -9.75
N PRO A 52 -14.58 1.94 -10.72
CA PRO A 52 -16.04 2.02 -10.74
C PRO A 52 -16.72 1.14 -9.69
N ILE A 53 -15.98 0.25 -9.06
CA ILE A 53 -16.51 -0.64 -8.04
C ILE A 53 -15.88 -0.30 -6.69
N SER A 54 -16.62 -0.61 -5.64
CA SER A 54 -16.10 -0.45 -4.29
C SER A 54 -15.01 -1.51 -4.02
N ILE A 55 -13.90 -1.07 -3.43
CA ILE A 55 -12.84 -1.97 -3.00
C ILE A 55 -12.81 -1.90 -1.48
N PRO A 56 -13.47 -2.85 -0.79
CA PRO A 56 -13.62 -2.75 0.65
C PRO A 56 -12.34 -3.04 1.44
N HIS A 57 -11.37 -3.73 0.81
CA HIS A 57 -10.14 -4.11 1.49
C HIS A 57 -8.93 -3.58 0.75
N THR A 58 -8.25 -2.64 1.39
CA THR A 58 -6.99 -2.10 0.87
C THR A 58 -5.93 -2.23 1.95
N THR A 59 -4.74 -2.63 1.53
CA THR A 59 -3.60 -2.73 2.43
C THR A 59 -2.40 -2.05 1.77
N PHE A 60 -1.82 -1.09 2.45
CA PHE A 60 -0.64 -0.40 1.97
C PHE A 60 0.49 -0.60 2.96
N GLN A 61 1.60 -1.15 2.47
CA GLN A 61 2.81 -1.25 3.26
C GLN A 61 3.64 0.01 3.02
N LEU A 62 3.71 0.85 4.04
CA LEU A 62 4.50 2.08 3.96
C LEU A 62 5.95 1.74 4.29
N GLU A 63 6.86 2.12 3.40
CA GLU A 63 8.28 1.79 3.54
C GLU A 63 9.09 3.08 3.49
N PRO A 64 9.97 3.32 4.45
CA PRO A 64 10.86 4.47 4.33
C PRO A 64 11.82 4.28 3.16
N GLU A 65 12.19 5.37 2.53
CA GLU A 65 13.18 5.32 1.46
C GLU A 65 14.45 4.63 1.97
N GLY A 66 14.95 3.69 1.18
CA GLY A 66 16.13 2.90 1.56
C GLY A 66 15.82 1.63 2.31
N TYR A 67 14.55 1.39 2.68
CA TYR A 67 14.18 0.14 3.34
C TYR A 67 14.42 -1.05 2.42
N ARG A 68 15.04 -2.09 2.97
CA ARG A 68 15.29 -3.33 2.25
C ARG A 68 14.63 -4.48 2.99
N PRO A 69 13.58 -5.08 2.42
CA PRO A 69 12.96 -6.25 3.05
C PRO A 69 13.93 -7.44 3.00
N PRO A 70 13.78 -8.42 3.91
CA PRO A 70 14.56 -9.64 3.84
C PRO A 70 14.39 -10.31 2.49
N GLU A 71 15.48 -10.93 2.00
CA GLU A 71 15.41 -11.66 0.76
C GLU A 71 14.56 -12.92 0.91
N ALA A 72 13.93 -13.31 -0.21
CA ALA A 72 12.99 -14.42 -0.18
C ALA A 72 13.59 -15.73 0.30
N GLU A 73 14.85 -16.00 -0.03
CA GLU A 73 15.50 -17.24 0.41
C GLU A 73 15.63 -17.33 1.92
N HIS A 74 15.63 -16.23 2.63
CA HIS A 74 15.64 -16.25 4.09
C HIS A 74 14.32 -16.72 4.68
N LEU A 75 13.26 -16.63 3.92
CA LEU A 75 11.94 -17.02 4.36
C LEU A 75 11.71 -18.51 4.25
N HIS A 76 12.57 -19.21 3.53
CA HIS A 76 12.46 -20.64 3.31
C HIS A 76 13.34 -21.47 4.24
N ALA A 77 14.07 -20.81 5.10
CA ALA A 77 14.96 -21.47 6.03
C ALA A 77 14.21 -22.27 7.10
#